data_ff9be858dcf1270cf0899525ee6e3230
#
_entry.id   ff9be858dcf1270cf0899525ee6e3230
#
_cell.length_a   1.000
_cell.length_b   1.000
_cell.length_c   1.000
_cell.angle_alpha   90.00
_cell.angle_beta   90.00
_cell.angle_gamma   90.00
#
_symmetry.space_group_name_H-M   'P 1'
#
loop_
_entity.id
_entity.type
_entity.pdbx_description
1 polymer ?
#
loop_
_entity_poly.entity_id
_entity_poly.type
_entity_poly.pdbx_seq_one_letter_code
_entity_poly.pdbx_strand_id
1 'polypeptide(L)'
;MKTAVSFRKAEPTEAGALAGLINRAFAVERFFIDGDRINPEKVRELFGNGNFLVAEDGKELVGCVYVERRGERGYVGLLSIDPTRQRSGLGSRLMAAAEDHARRAGCHVMDLRVVNLRQELPGFYHRLGYAESGTEPFPPDAKPKLPCHLVTMSKPLAP
;
A
#
# COMPACT_ATOMS: atom_id res chain seq x y z
N MET A 1 13.92 24.83 7.51
CA MET A 1 14.88 23.90 6.87
C MET A 1 14.12 22.67 6.37
N LYS A 2 14.28 22.32 5.11
CA LYS A 2 13.65 21.13 4.55
C LYS A 2 14.40 19.89 4.98
N THR A 3 13.71 18.94 5.61
CA THR A 3 14.26 17.63 5.88
C THR A 3 14.13 16.78 4.60
N ALA A 4 15.20 16.15 4.21
CA ALA A 4 15.17 15.28 3.04
C ALA A 4 14.50 13.95 3.39
N VAL A 5 13.54 13.53 2.59
CA VAL A 5 12.91 12.22 2.72
C VAL A 5 13.66 11.25 1.82
N SER A 6 14.09 10.14 2.39
CA SER A 6 14.77 9.08 1.64
C SER A 6 13.88 7.84 1.55
N PHE A 7 14.17 7.00 0.54
CA PHE A 7 13.40 5.78 0.27
C PHE A 7 14.33 4.58 0.34
N ARG A 8 13.88 3.51 0.98
CA ARG A 8 14.66 2.28 1.11
C ARG A 8 13.76 1.09 1.35
N LYS A 9 14.32 -0.10 1.28
CA LYS A 9 13.62 -1.31 1.74
C LYS A 9 13.62 -1.34 3.27
N ALA A 10 12.51 -1.77 3.85
CA ALA A 10 12.43 -2.00 5.28
C ALA A 10 13.01 -3.37 5.64
N GLU A 11 13.38 -3.51 6.91
CA GLU A 11 13.85 -4.76 7.49
C GLU A 11 12.73 -5.41 8.32
N PRO A 12 12.70 -6.75 8.44
CA PRO A 12 11.68 -7.41 9.25
C PRO A 12 11.65 -6.96 10.72
N THR A 13 12.78 -6.49 11.25
CA THR A 13 12.85 -5.94 12.61
C THR A 13 12.02 -4.67 12.77
N GLU A 14 11.61 -4.04 11.67
CA GLU A 14 10.79 -2.83 11.68
C GLU A 14 9.28 -3.13 11.66
N ALA A 15 8.88 -4.39 11.83
CA ALA A 15 7.48 -4.80 11.72
C ALA A 15 6.56 -4.02 12.66
N GLY A 16 6.99 -3.73 13.89
CA GLY A 16 6.20 -2.94 14.83
C GLY A 16 5.97 -1.50 14.36
N ALA A 17 7.03 -0.85 13.87
CA ALA A 17 6.94 0.52 13.34
C ALA A 17 6.07 0.57 12.10
N LEU A 18 6.19 -0.43 11.21
CA LEU A 18 5.36 -0.53 10.00
C LEU A 18 3.89 -0.71 10.36
N ALA A 19 3.58 -1.62 11.29
CA ALA A 19 2.19 -1.85 11.71
C ALA A 19 1.59 -0.55 12.29
N GLY A 20 2.34 0.16 13.11
CA GLY A 20 1.88 1.42 13.69
C GLY A 20 1.57 2.47 12.62
N LEU A 21 2.46 2.63 11.66
CA LEU A 21 2.26 3.56 10.54
C LEU A 21 1.03 3.19 9.72
N ILE A 22 0.91 1.91 9.35
CA ILE A 22 -0.21 1.43 8.54
C ILE A 22 -1.53 1.68 9.28
N ASN A 23 -1.59 1.35 10.56
CA ASN A 23 -2.81 1.51 11.33
C ASN A 23 -3.22 2.98 11.46
N ARG A 24 -2.26 3.88 11.63
CA ARG A 24 -2.58 5.33 11.65
C ARG A 24 -3.14 5.79 10.31
N ALA A 25 -2.55 5.35 9.22
CA ALA A 25 -2.99 5.75 7.88
C ALA A 25 -4.38 5.16 7.54
N PHE A 26 -4.66 3.94 8.00
CA PHE A 26 -5.92 3.25 7.71
C PHE A 26 -7.03 3.57 8.72
N ALA A 27 -6.78 4.43 9.71
CA ALA A 27 -7.82 4.84 10.65
C ALA A 27 -9.03 5.48 9.97
N VAL A 28 -8.85 6.04 8.77
CA VAL A 28 -9.94 6.60 7.99
C VAL A 28 -10.98 5.55 7.57
N GLU A 29 -10.65 4.26 7.64
CA GLU A 29 -11.57 3.17 7.30
C GLU A 29 -12.45 2.72 8.47
N ARG A 30 -12.29 3.33 9.65
CA ARG A 30 -13.06 2.91 10.82
C ARG A 30 -14.57 3.16 10.71
N PHE A 31 -15.01 3.95 9.73
CA PHE A 31 -16.43 4.14 9.50
C PHE A 31 -17.12 2.86 8.98
N PHE A 32 -16.37 1.91 8.40
CA PHE A 32 -16.96 0.66 7.92
C PHE A 32 -16.29 -0.59 8.51
N ILE A 33 -15.16 -0.47 9.16
CA ILE A 33 -14.49 -1.62 9.78
C ILE A 33 -13.81 -1.20 11.08
N ASP A 34 -14.03 -1.97 12.13
CA ASP A 34 -13.43 -1.72 13.44
C ASP A 34 -12.05 -2.36 13.55
N GLY A 35 -11.25 -1.82 14.47
CA GLY A 35 -9.96 -2.38 14.84
C GLY A 35 -8.82 -1.94 13.94
N ASP A 36 -7.65 -2.49 14.21
CA ASP A 36 -6.44 -2.20 13.47
C ASP A 36 -6.45 -2.89 12.12
N ARG A 37 -5.85 -2.24 11.13
CA ARG A 37 -5.73 -2.80 9.79
C ARG A 37 -4.80 -4.02 9.78
N ILE A 38 -3.76 -3.99 10.60
CA ILE A 38 -2.72 -5.02 10.59
C ILE A 38 -2.04 -5.07 11.96
N ASN A 39 -1.34 -6.16 12.25
CA ASN A 39 -0.50 -6.31 13.44
C ASN A 39 0.94 -6.65 13.04
N PRO A 40 1.91 -6.54 13.98
CA PRO A 40 3.31 -6.83 13.64
C PRO A 40 3.56 -8.26 13.13
N GLU A 41 2.82 -9.25 13.64
CA GLU A 41 2.95 -10.62 13.17
C GLU A 41 2.60 -10.75 11.70
N LYS A 42 1.50 -10.13 11.27
CA LYS A 42 1.08 -10.16 9.88
C LYS A 42 2.08 -9.43 8.99
N VAL A 43 2.64 -8.33 9.45
CA VAL A 43 3.71 -7.63 8.73
C VAL A 43 4.90 -8.57 8.53
N ARG A 44 5.31 -9.29 9.58
CA ARG A 44 6.42 -10.25 9.46
C ARG A 44 6.12 -11.37 8.47
N GLU A 45 4.88 -11.86 8.44
CA GLU A 45 4.48 -12.87 7.45
C GLU A 45 4.61 -12.34 6.02
N LEU A 46 4.23 -11.09 5.80
CA LEU A 46 4.29 -10.48 4.47
C LEU A 46 5.74 -10.34 3.97
N PHE A 47 6.71 -10.15 4.86
CA PHE A 47 8.12 -10.15 4.47
C PHE A 47 8.55 -11.48 3.85
N GLY A 48 7.88 -12.58 4.18
CA GLY A 48 8.15 -13.88 3.57
C GLY A 48 7.70 -13.97 2.11
N ASN A 49 6.82 -13.08 1.66
CA ASN A 49 6.26 -13.11 0.30
C ASN A 49 6.65 -11.90 -0.54
N GLY A 50 7.11 -10.82 0.09
CA GLY A 50 7.40 -9.59 -0.62
C GLY A 50 8.27 -8.65 0.20
N ASN A 51 8.19 -7.38 -0.15
CA ASN A 51 9.01 -6.34 0.48
C ASN A 51 8.15 -5.15 0.88
N PHE A 52 8.56 -4.47 1.95
CA PHE A 52 8.05 -3.15 2.26
C PHE A 52 9.09 -2.12 1.84
N LEU A 53 8.63 -1.12 1.09
CA LEU A 53 9.44 0.05 0.77
C LEU A 53 8.97 1.18 1.68
N VAL A 54 9.90 1.92 2.23
CA VAL A 54 9.57 2.97 3.21
C VAL A 54 10.11 4.32 2.77
N ALA A 55 9.38 5.36 3.15
CA ALA A 55 9.83 6.74 3.11
C ALA A 55 10.22 7.13 4.53
N GLU A 56 11.41 7.67 4.67
CA GLU A 56 12.00 7.98 5.97
C GLU A 56 12.45 9.43 6.02
N ASP A 57 12.06 10.12 7.07
CA ASP A 57 12.49 11.49 7.35
C ASP A 57 13.33 11.44 8.61
N GLY A 58 14.66 11.55 8.44
CA GLY A 58 15.57 11.28 9.54
C GLY A 58 15.46 9.81 9.95
N LYS A 59 15.04 9.55 11.19
CA LYS A 59 14.82 8.19 11.68
C LYS A 59 13.36 7.81 11.76
N GLU A 60 12.46 8.69 11.30
CA GLU A 60 11.03 8.49 11.40
C GLU A 60 10.48 7.95 10.08
N LEU A 61 9.72 6.85 10.16
CA LEU A 61 9.01 6.32 9.01
C LEU A 61 7.76 7.16 8.76
N VAL A 62 7.67 7.77 7.59
CA VAL A 62 6.56 8.67 7.23
C VAL A 62 5.67 8.10 6.13
N GLY A 63 6.07 7.00 5.53
CA GLY A 63 5.25 6.31 4.53
C GLY A 63 5.79 4.91 4.26
N CYS A 64 4.93 4.04 3.75
CA CYS A 64 5.34 2.72 3.31
C CYS A 64 4.40 2.19 2.23
N VAL A 65 4.88 1.16 1.54
CA VAL A 65 4.07 0.40 0.58
C VAL A 65 4.60 -1.03 0.54
N TYR A 66 3.69 -1.99 0.39
CA TYR A 66 4.04 -3.39 0.23
C TYR A 66 4.03 -3.75 -1.25
N VAL A 67 5.04 -4.47 -1.71
CA VAL A 67 5.12 -4.93 -3.09
C VAL A 67 5.52 -6.40 -3.12
N GLU A 68 4.85 -7.19 -3.97
CA GLU A 68 5.02 -8.62 -4.03
C GLU A 68 4.98 -9.07 -5.49
N ARG A 69 5.87 -9.99 -5.85
CA ARG A 69 5.83 -10.60 -7.17
C ARG A 69 4.93 -11.83 -7.14
N ARG A 70 4.03 -11.93 -8.12
CA ARG A 70 3.13 -13.08 -8.33
C ARG A 70 3.27 -13.52 -9.79
N GLY A 71 4.31 -14.32 -10.07
CA GLY A 71 4.63 -14.69 -11.45
C GLY A 71 5.10 -13.48 -12.25
N GLU A 72 4.45 -13.20 -13.37
CA GLU A 72 4.76 -12.03 -14.20
C GLU A 72 4.00 -10.78 -13.77
N ARG A 73 3.15 -10.89 -12.73
CA ARG A 73 2.38 -9.78 -12.20
C ARG A 73 2.96 -9.35 -10.86
N GLY A 74 2.94 -8.06 -10.61
CA GLY A 74 3.24 -7.52 -9.30
C GLY A 74 1.96 -7.19 -8.56
N TYR A 75 1.99 -7.24 -7.25
CA TYR A 75 0.91 -6.79 -6.41
C TYR A 75 1.44 -5.70 -5.48
N VAL A 76 0.74 -4.59 -5.40
CA VAL A 76 1.08 -3.50 -4.50
C VAL A 76 -0.09 -3.29 -3.54
N GLY A 77 0.21 -3.11 -2.27
CA GLY A 77 -0.82 -2.92 -1.26
C GLY A 77 -0.32 -2.16 -0.05
N LEU A 78 -1.24 -1.90 0.87
CA LEU A 78 -0.92 -1.26 2.15
C LEU A 78 -0.19 0.08 2.01
N LEU A 79 -0.43 0.82 0.91
CA LEU A 79 0.14 2.16 0.75
C LEU A 79 -0.34 3.03 1.91
N SER A 80 0.60 3.51 2.70
CA SER A 80 0.31 4.24 3.92
C SER A 80 1.20 5.46 4.03
N ILE A 81 0.59 6.62 4.24
CA ILE A 81 1.30 7.87 4.48
C ILE A 81 0.87 8.35 5.86
N ASP A 82 1.83 8.74 6.69
CA ASP A 82 1.53 9.32 7.99
C ASP A 82 0.53 10.45 7.80
N PRO A 83 -0.57 10.48 8.59
CA PRO A 83 -1.60 11.52 8.41
C PRO A 83 -1.08 12.95 8.47
N THR A 84 0.04 13.19 9.17
CA THR A 84 0.65 14.52 9.25
C THR A 84 1.43 14.88 7.98
N ARG A 85 1.63 13.93 7.06
CA ARG A 85 2.44 14.10 5.84
C ARG A 85 1.64 13.94 4.56
N GLN A 86 0.32 13.87 4.64
CA GLN A 86 -0.51 13.71 3.45
C GLN A 86 -0.47 14.97 2.58
N ARG A 87 -0.73 14.81 1.28
CA ARG A 87 -0.65 15.85 0.26
C ARG A 87 0.78 16.34 0.02
N SER A 88 1.77 15.51 0.34
CA SER A 88 3.18 15.83 0.16
C SER A 88 3.80 15.18 -1.09
N GLY A 89 3.00 14.41 -1.84
CA GLY A 89 3.49 13.66 -2.99
C GLY A 89 4.18 12.34 -2.63
N LEU A 90 4.24 11.98 -1.35
CA LEU A 90 4.90 10.74 -0.90
C LEU A 90 4.21 9.49 -1.46
N GLY A 91 2.87 9.49 -1.54
CA GLY A 91 2.13 8.36 -2.07
C GLY A 91 2.53 8.04 -3.50
N SER A 92 2.59 9.06 -4.36
CA SER A 92 3.01 8.88 -5.76
C SER A 92 4.45 8.40 -5.88
N ARG A 93 5.33 8.92 -5.02
CA ARG A 93 6.74 8.53 -5.04
C ARG A 93 6.93 7.09 -4.55
N LEU A 94 6.19 6.66 -3.54
CA LEU A 94 6.22 5.28 -3.07
C LEU A 94 5.67 4.33 -4.14
N MET A 95 4.59 4.72 -4.82
CA MET A 95 4.06 3.91 -5.92
C MET A 95 5.06 3.78 -7.05
N ALA A 96 5.75 4.87 -7.40
CA ALA A 96 6.81 4.81 -8.42
C ALA A 96 7.93 3.86 -8.02
N ALA A 97 8.32 3.89 -6.75
CA ALA A 97 9.35 2.98 -6.23
C ALA A 97 8.89 1.52 -6.27
N ALA A 98 7.62 1.25 -5.93
CA ALA A 98 7.06 -0.09 -5.99
C ALA A 98 7.01 -0.61 -7.43
N GLU A 99 6.62 0.23 -8.38
CA GLU A 99 6.58 -0.14 -9.80
C GLU A 99 7.97 -0.45 -10.33
N ASP A 100 8.94 0.35 -9.95
CA ASP A 100 10.34 0.14 -10.35
C ASP A 100 10.86 -1.19 -9.78
N HIS A 101 10.56 -1.46 -8.52
CA HIS A 101 10.91 -2.73 -7.89
C HIS A 101 10.30 -3.92 -8.62
N ALA A 102 9.02 -3.82 -8.98
CA ALA A 102 8.31 -4.88 -9.70
C ALA A 102 8.90 -5.09 -11.10
N ARG A 103 9.23 -4.02 -11.83
CA ARG A 103 9.87 -4.12 -13.15
C ARG A 103 11.19 -4.87 -13.05
N ARG A 104 12.02 -4.53 -12.08
CA ARG A 104 13.32 -5.18 -11.87
C ARG A 104 13.18 -6.65 -11.52
N ALA A 105 12.05 -7.03 -10.91
CA ALA A 105 11.75 -8.43 -10.60
C ALA A 105 11.16 -9.19 -11.79
N GLY A 106 10.94 -8.51 -12.93
CA GLY A 106 10.40 -9.14 -14.14
C GLY A 106 8.90 -9.06 -14.31
N CYS A 107 8.22 -8.24 -13.52
CA CYS A 107 6.77 -8.08 -13.64
C CYS A 107 6.41 -7.16 -14.82
N HIS A 108 5.33 -7.51 -15.52
CA HIS A 108 4.84 -6.76 -16.68
C HIS A 108 3.57 -5.98 -16.39
N VAL A 109 2.91 -6.28 -15.28
CA VAL A 109 1.65 -5.65 -14.87
C VAL A 109 1.69 -5.49 -13.35
N MET A 110 1.18 -4.36 -12.87
CA MET A 110 0.99 -4.15 -11.43
C MET A 110 -0.50 -4.17 -11.12
N ASP A 111 -0.86 -4.95 -10.10
CA ASP A 111 -2.23 -5.06 -9.61
C ASP A 111 -2.35 -4.45 -8.23
N LEU A 112 -3.52 -3.90 -7.93
CA LEU A 112 -3.85 -3.46 -6.58
C LEU A 112 -5.35 -3.63 -6.33
N ARG A 113 -5.76 -3.49 -5.07
CA ARG A 113 -7.16 -3.57 -4.67
C ARG A 113 -7.51 -2.39 -3.79
N VAL A 114 -8.69 -1.83 -3.99
CA VAL A 114 -9.23 -0.77 -3.13
C VAL A 114 -10.63 -1.17 -2.70
N VAL A 115 -11.01 -0.83 -1.47
CA VAL A 115 -12.39 -1.05 -1.04
C VAL A 115 -13.29 0.01 -1.68
N ASN A 116 -14.45 -0.40 -2.17
CA ASN A 116 -15.33 0.50 -2.91
C ASN A 116 -15.82 1.70 -2.09
N LEU A 117 -15.80 1.60 -0.77
CA LEU A 117 -16.22 2.69 0.12
C LEU A 117 -15.19 3.81 0.22
N ARG A 118 -13.94 3.57 -0.20
CA ARG A 118 -12.89 4.59 -0.27
C ARG A 118 -12.94 5.29 -1.63
N GLN A 119 -13.94 6.15 -1.80
CA GLN A 119 -14.26 6.77 -3.09
C GLN A 119 -13.19 7.71 -3.62
N GLU A 120 -12.29 8.19 -2.76
CA GLU A 120 -11.19 9.06 -3.17
C GLU A 120 -10.02 8.32 -3.83
N LEU A 121 -9.90 6.99 -3.60
CA LEU A 121 -8.74 6.23 -4.05
C LEU A 121 -8.68 5.98 -5.56
N PRO A 122 -9.78 5.65 -6.25
CA PRO A 122 -9.69 5.41 -7.70
C PRO A 122 -9.12 6.59 -8.48
N GLY A 123 -9.50 7.82 -8.12
CA GLY A 123 -8.96 9.01 -8.78
C GLY A 123 -7.45 9.14 -8.63
N PHE A 124 -6.95 8.86 -7.44
CA PHE A 124 -5.51 8.86 -7.17
C PHE A 124 -4.79 7.85 -8.07
N TYR A 125 -5.29 6.62 -8.12
CA TYR A 125 -4.66 5.56 -8.93
C TYR A 125 -4.84 5.76 -10.43
N HIS A 126 -5.98 6.32 -10.87
CA HIS A 126 -6.18 6.68 -12.29
C HIS A 126 -5.08 7.65 -12.76
N ARG A 127 -4.75 8.63 -11.92
CA ARG A 127 -3.69 9.61 -12.26
C ARG A 127 -2.33 8.94 -12.40
N LEU A 128 -2.13 7.79 -11.74
CA LEU A 128 -0.88 7.03 -11.83
C LEU A 128 -0.89 6.01 -12.97
N GLY A 129 -1.99 5.92 -13.72
CA GLY A 129 -2.08 5.03 -14.88
C GLY A 129 -2.80 3.71 -14.63
N TYR A 130 -3.43 3.54 -13.47
CA TYR A 130 -4.20 2.34 -13.17
C TYR A 130 -5.62 2.47 -13.69
N ALA A 131 -6.20 1.35 -14.10
CA ALA A 131 -7.59 1.29 -14.52
C ALA A 131 -8.26 0.08 -13.84
N GLU A 132 -9.55 0.19 -13.61
CA GLU A 132 -10.33 -0.90 -13.02
C GLU A 132 -10.25 -2.14 -13.90
N SER A 133 -10.02 -3.28 -13.27
CA SER A 133 -9.89 -4.57 -13.98
C SER A 133 -10.89 -5.61 -13.48
N GLY A 134 -11.59 -5.37 -12.38
CA GLY A 134 -12.59 -6.29 -11.87
C GLY A 134 -13.00 -5.99 -10.44
N THR A 135 -13.71 -6.92 -9.85
CA THR A 135 -14.13 -6.83 -8.45
C THR A 135 -13.89 -8.15 -7.75
N GLU A 136 -13.74 -8.11 -6.44
CA GLU A 136 -13.59 -9.28 -5.59
C GLU A 136 -14.44 -9.09 -4.33
N PRO A 137 -14.94 -10.18 -3.72
CA PRO A 137 -15.65 -10.07 -2.44
C PRO A 137 -14.70 -9.56 -1.35
N PHE A 138 -15.22 -8.75 -0.45
CA PHE A 138 -14.49 -8.38 0.75
C PHE A 138 -14.32 -9.63 1.63
N PRO A 139 -13.18 -9.81 2.32
CA PRO A 139 -12.97 -11.00 3.16
C PRO A 139 -14.09 -11.16 4.19
N PRO A 140 -14.81 -12.30 4.21
CA PRO A 140 -15.99 -12.44 5.07
C PRO A 140 -15.65 -12.46 6.56
N ASP A 141 -14.45 -12.87 6.93
CA ASP A 141 -14.00 -12.90 8.32
C ASP A 141 -13.66 -11.52 8.86
N ALA A 142 -13.50 -10.53 8.00
CA ALA A 142 -13.21 -9.15 8.41
C ALA A 142 -14.42 -8.44 9.03
N LYS A 143 -15.64 -8.91 8.78
CA LYS A 143 -16.89 -8.43 9.36
C LYS A 143 -17.08 -6.91 9.26
N PRO A 144 -17.15 -6.34 8.05
CA PRO A 144 -17.34 -4.90 7.90
C PRO A 144 -18.73 -4.48 8.39
N LYS A 145 -18.82 -3.25 8.87
CA LYS A 145 -20.09 -2.67 9.38
C LYS A 145 -21.04 -2.25 8.27
N LEU A 146 -20.52 -2.07 7.06
CA LEU A 146 -21.29 -1.67 5.88
C LEU A 146 -21.03 -2.66 4.76
N PRO A 147 -22.01 -2.90 3.88
CA PRO A 147 -21.76 -3.74 2.70
C PRO A 147 -20.64 -3.12 1.85
N CYS A 148 -19.68 -3.94 1.47
CA CYS A 148 -18.57 -3.46 0.66
C CYS A 148 -17.96 -4.60 -0.15
N HIS A 149 -17.17 -4.23 -1.15
CA HIS A 149 -16.41 -5.16 -1.97
C HIS A 149 -15.08 -4.51 -2.35
N LEU A 150 -14.20 -5.30 -2.94
CA LEU A 150 -12.92 -4.81 -3.44
C LEU A 150 -13.03 -4.55 -4.94
N VAL A 151 -12.45 -3.44 -5.37
CA VAL A 151 -12.27 -3.11 -6.78
C VAL A 151 -10.81 -3.38 -7.09
N THR A 152 -10.56 -4.21 -8.11
CA THR A 152 -9.20 -4.47 -8.56
C THR A 152 -8.83 -3.46 -9.65
N MET A 153 -7.59 -3.01 -9.61
CA MET A 153 -7.06 -2.08 -10.60
C MET A 153 -5.70 -2.58 -11.08
N SER A 154 -5.38 -2.30 -12.32
CA SER A 154 -4.14 -2.78 -12.93
C SER A 154 -3.52 -1.72 -13.82
N LYS A 155 -2.18 -1.81 -13.95
CA LYS A 155 -1.39 -0.92 -14.79
C LYS A 155 -0.32 -1.74 -15.50
N PRO A 156 -0.19 -1.64 -16.84
CA PRO A 156 0.94 -2.24 -17.54
C PRO A 156 2.24 -1.55 -17.10
N LEU A 157 3.28 -2.34 -16.88
CA LEU A 157 4.60 -1.82 -16.55
C LEU A 157 5.45 -1.85 -17.80
N ALA A 158 5.91 -0.68 -18.22
CA ALA A 158 6.84 -0.60 -19.37
C ALA A 158 8.17 -1.25 -19.02
N PRO A 159 8.83 -1.90 -20.01
CA PRO A 159 10.16 -2.48 -19.77
C PRO A 159 11.20 -1.44 -19.39
#